data_7f501714f8b417077c294044a87f42bc
#
_entry.id   7f501714f8b417077c294044a87f42bc
#
_cell.length_a   1.000
_cell.length_b   1.000
_cell.length_c   1.000
_cell.angle_alpha   90.00
_cell.angle_beta   90.00
_cell.angle_gamma   90.00
#
_symmetry.space_group_name_H-M   'P 1'
#
loop_
_entity.id
_entity.type
_entity.pdbx_description
1 polymer ?
#
loop_
_entity_poly.entity_id
_entity_poly.type
_entity_poly.pdbx_seq_one_letter_code
_entity_poly.pdbx_strand_id
1 'polypeptide(L)'
;LGDVYKRQEVICVSESNRITGQKTFGLKHSIVIENGINLTKFNPHREFSNLRNEFGFTDEDFVIGFVGRITLQKAPLDFVKSIALARQKDKRIKALLVGQGDMEEETKEAIRLYGMEKHIRTSPFRSDVPDVLHAIDVFCLPSLWEGLSIALLEAMAMKKALVVTPTDGTKEVITHQQSGLIVDFGKPEELAECYLAYLHHPEWKEDYGVTAMSTIQERFNSRRVSQQVTEVYYDILR
;
A
#
# COMPACT_ATOMS: atom_id res chain seq x y z
N LEU A 1 35.16 21.71 6.76
CA LEU A 1 34.28 20.74 5.98
C LEU A 1 34.36 19.32 6.55
N GLY A 2 35.53 18.86 7.06
CA GLY A 2 35.70 17.50 7.61
C GLY A 2 34.86 17.17 8.86
N ASP A 3 34.51 18.15 9.69
CA ASP A 3 33.74 17.93 10.93
C ASP A 3 32.21 17.81 10.66
N VAL A 4 31.73 18.44 9.61
CA VAL A 4 30.30 18.37 9.26
C VAL A 4 29.93 16.95 8.82
N TYR A 5 30.81 16.26 8.08
CA TYR A 5 30.56 14.89 7.63
C TYR A 5 30.68 13.83 8.75
N LYS A 6 31.40 14.14 9.83
CA LYS A 6 31.53 13.22 10.98
C LYS A 6 30.29 13.18 11.89
N ARG A 7 29.39 14.16 11.75
CA ARG A 7 28.16 14.29 12.56
C ARG A 7 26.90 13.97 11.75
N GLN A 8 27.02 13.27 10.61
CA GLN A 8 25.85 12.87 9.81
C GLN A 8 25.42 11.47 10.21
N GLU A 9 24.13 11.34 10.52
CA GLU A 9 23.45 10.06 10.63
C GLU A 9 22.54 9.83 9.42
N VAL A 10 22.57 8.62 8.88
CA VAL A 10 21.67 8.21 7.79
C VAL A 10 20.50 7.46 8.41
N ILE A 11 19.30 7.98 8.22
CA ILE A 11 18.07 7.33 8.63
C ILE A 11 17.55 6.47 7.46
N CYS A 12 17.39 5.17 7.69
CA CYS A 12 16.77 4.23 6.76
C CYS A 12 15.35 3.92 7.24
N VAL A 13 14.40 3.80 6.30
CA VAL A 13 12.99 3.57 6.64
C VAL A 13 12.63 2.09 6.83
N SER A 14 13.60 1.19 6.62
CA SER A 14 13.46 -0.25 6.88
C SER A 14 14.83 -0.89 7.09
N GLU A 15 14.87 -2.06 7.70
CA GLU A 15 16.10 -2.81 7.90
C GLU A 15 16.70 -3.27 6.56
N SER A 16 15.88 -3.68 5.61
CA SER A 16 16.32 -4.05 4.26
C SER A 16 16.99 -2.87 3.54
N ASN A 17 16.43 -1.65 3.66
CA ASN A 17 17.08 -0.44 3.12
C ASN A 17 18.44 -0.18 3.78
N ARG A 18 18.56 -0.37 5.11
CA ARG A 18 19.82 -0.22 5.83
C ARG A 18 20.87 -1.21 5.33
N ILE A 19 20.51 -2.49 5.21
CA ILE A 19 21.41 -3.55 4.72
C ILE A 19 21.84 -3.27 3.28
N THR A 20 20.92 -2.88 2.42
CA THR A 20 21.22 -2.53 1.01
C THR A 20 22.13 -1.31 0.94
N GLY A 21 21.86 -0.28 1.76
CA GLY A 21 22.70 0.91 1.86
C GLY A 21 24.13 0.58 2.29
N GLN A 22 24.29 -0.31 3.26
CA GLN A 22 25.61 -0.78 3.71
C GLN A 22 26.35 -1.54 2.60
N LYS A 23 25.68 -2.48 1.93
CA LYS A 23 26.28 -3.33 0.89
C LYS A 23 26.61 -2.54 -0.39
N THR A 24 25.71 -1.67 -0.83
CA THR A 24 25.79 -1.01 -2.14
C THR A 24 26.57 0.30 -2.07
N PHE A 25 26.37 1.07 -1.00
CA PHE A 25 26.93 2.43 -0.86
C PHE A 25 27.98 2.56 0.26
N GLY A 26 28.27 1.47 0.97
CA GLY A 26 29.27 1.47 2.05
C GLY A 26 28.86 2.34 3.24
N LEU A 27 27.57 2.50 3.53
CA LEU A 27 27.08 3.27 4.67
C LEU A 27 27.58 2.64 5.98
N LYS A 28 28.52 3.32 6.67
CA LYS A 28 29.12 2.81 7.92
C LYS A 28 28.25 3.08 9.15
N HIS A 29 27.55 4.22 9.15
CA HIS A 29 26.67 4.65 10.22
C HIS A 29 25.29 4.90 9.66
N SER A 30 24.31 4.16 10.12
CA SER A 30 22.93 4.33 9.75
C SER A 30 22.03 3.68 10.81
N ILE A 31 20.91 4.31 11.06
CA ILE A 31 19.87 3.83 11.98
C ILE A 31 18.58 3.56 11.23
N VAL A 32 17.74 2.70 11.77
CA VAL A 32 16.41 2.47 11.21
C VAL A 32 15.40 3.25 12.03
N ILE A 33 14.67 4.14 11.36
CA ILE A 33 13.48 4.79 11.88
C ILE A 33 12.40 4.60 10.83
N GLU A 34 11.46 3.72 11.12
CA GLU A 34 10.39 3.34 10.22
C GLU A 34 9.43 4.51 9.97
N ASN A 35 8.73 4.49 8.84
CA ASN A 35 7.69 5.49 8.53
C ASN A 35 6.55 5.44 9.55
N GLY A 36 6.07 6.60 9.98
CA GLY A 36 4.97 6.69 10.94
C GLY A 36 3.64 7.04 10.28
N ILE A 37 2.55 6.42 10.75
CA ILE A 37 1.18 6.70 10.33
C ILE A 37 0.45 7.52 11.39
N ASN A 38 -0.27 8.55 10.95
CA ASN A 38 -1.15 9.33 11.82
C ASN A 38 -2.44 8.54 12.09
N LEU A 39 -2.49 7.84 13.22
CA LEU A 39 -3.62 6.99 13.60
C LEU A 39 -4.91 7.77 13.92
N THR A 40 -4.83 9.08 14.12
CA THR A 40 -6.04 9.93 14.23
C THR A 40 -6.65 10.16 12.85
N LYS A 41 -5.82 10.39 11.83
CA LYS A 41 -6.27 10.57 10.45
C LYS A 41 -6.74 9.24 9.84
N PHE A 42 -5.94 8.16 10.00
CA PHE A 42 -6.22 6.82 9.50
C PHE A 42 -6.88 5.98 10.60
N ASN A 43 -8.11 6.34 10.95
CA ASN A 43 -8.94 5.67 11.96
C ASN A 43 -10.15 5.06 11.26
N PRO A 44 -10.33 3.72 11.26
CA PRO A 44 -11.45 3.04 10.60
C PRO A 44 -12.82 3.33 11.24
N HIS A 45 -12.85 3.96 12.42
CA HIS A 45 -14.09 4.29 13.15
C HIS A 45 -14.50 5.76 13.02
N ARG A 46 -13.81 6.58 12.22
CA ARG A 46 -14.22 7.95 11.97
C ARG A 46 -15.41 8.02 11.01
N GLU A 47 -16.03 9.18 10.89
CA GLU A 47 -16.98 9.45 9.80
C GLU A 47 -16.26 9.59 8.47
N PHE A 48 -16.86 9.06 7.39
CA PHE A 48 -16.32 9.05 6.04
C PHE A 48 -17.28 9.67 5.04
N SER A 49 -16.73 10.29 4.01
CA SER A 49 -17.48 10.69 2.83
C SER A 49 -17.91 9.47 2.03
N ASN A 50 -19.09 9.50 1.43
CA ASN A 50 -19.56 8.38 0.60
C ASN A 50 -18.91 8.40 -0.79
N LEU A 51 -17.63 8.03 -0.88
CA LEU A 51 -16.92 7.95 -2.14
C LEU A 51 -17.41 6.80 -3.04
N ARG A 52 -18.06 5.78 -2.49
CA ARG A 52 -18.69 4.74 -3.35
C ARG A 52 -19.72 5.38 -4.27
N ASN A 53 -20.56 6.27 -3.76
CA ASN A 53 -21.53 7.01 -4.58
C ASN A 53 -20.85 7.96 -5.58
N GLU A 54 -19.79 8.67 -5.17
CA GLU A 54 -19.02 9.56 -6.06
C GLU A 54 -18.50 8.81 -7.29
N PHE A 55 -17.98 7.59 -7.10
CA PHE A 55 -17.43 6.76 -8.18
C PHE A 55 -18.47 5.86 -8.85
N GLY A 56 -19.74 5.89 -8.42
CA GLY A 56 -20.83 5.10 -8.98
C GLY A 56 -20.71 3.61 -8.66
N PHE A 57 -20.18 3.27 -7.48
CA PHE A 57 -20.21 1.93 -6.92
C PHE A 57 -21.48 1.73 -6.07
N THR A 58 -21.99 0.52 -6.07
CA THR A 58 -23.11 0.07 -5.24
C THR A 58 -22.61 -0.77 -4.07
N ASP A 59 -23.51 -1.08 -3.12
CA ASP A 59 -23.17 -1.94 -1.97
C ASP A 59 -22.89 -3.40 -2.39
N GLU A 60 -23.37 -3.81 -3.56
CA GLU A 60 -23.13 -5.14 -4.13
C GLU A 60 -21.76 -5.25 -4.81
N ASP A 61 -21.14 -4.11 -5.18
CA ASP A 61 -19.83 -4.12 -5.83
C ASP A 61 -18.73 -4.47 -4.84
N PHE A 62 -17.83 -5.35 -5.26
CA PHE A 62 -16.60 -5.68 -4.54
C PHE A 62 -15.45 -4.90 -5.15
N VAL A 63 -14.98 -3.88 -4.44
CA VAL A 63 -14.08 -2.85 -4.98
C VAL A 63 -12.65 -3.11 -4.57
N ILE A 64 -11.78 -3.36 -5.56
CA ILE A 64 -10.33 -3.47 -5.39
C ILE A 64 -9.70 -2.11 -5.59
N GLY A 65 -8.93 -1.63 -4.62
CA GLY A 65 -8.26 -0.33 -4.66
C GLY A 65 -6.79 -0.41 -4.95
N PHE A 66 -6.32 0.47 -5.82
CA PHE A 66 -4.91 0.80 -6.01
C PHE A 66 -4.73 2.27 -5.66
N VAL A 67 -3.87 2.58 -4.69
CA VAL A 67 -3.57 3.94 -4.28
C VAL A 67 -2.06 4.16 -4.32
N GLY A 68 -1.59 5.01 -5.21
CA GLY A 68 -0.16 5.26 -5.36
C GLY A 68 0.21 5.90 -6.70
N ARG A 69 1.51 6.12 -6.90
CA ARG A 69 1.99 6.63 -8.20
C ARG A 69 1.75 5.62 -9.31
N ILE A 70 1.29 6.09 -10.46
CA ILE A 70 1.06 5.25 -11.64
C ILE A 70 2.39 5.17 -12.41
N THR A 71 3.28 4.29 -11.96
CA THR A 71 4.65 4.12 -12.49
C THR A 71 4.95 2.64 -12.68
N LEU A 72 5.99 2.32 -13.47
CA LEU A 72 6.46 0.94 -13.65
C LEU A 72 6.71 0.23 -12.31
N GLN A 73 7.28 0.94 -11.34
CA GLN A 73 7.52 0.41 -9.99
C GLN A 73 6.27 -0.19 -9.35
N LYS A 74 5.13 0.44 -9.55
CA LYS A 74 3.84 0.07 -8.93
C LYS A 74 3.04 -0.95 -9.74
N ALA A 75 3.52 -1.32 -10.94
CA ALA A 75 2.91 -2.30 -11.86
C ALA A 75 1.40 -2.11 -12.08
N PRO A 76 0.94 -0.91 -12.52
CA PRO A 76 -0.48 -0.66 -12.74
C PRO A 76 -1.09 -1.56 -13.82
N LEU A 77 -0.30 -2.04 -14.79
CA LEU A 77 -0.78 -2.92 -15.84
C LEU A 77 -1.14 -4.32 -15.31
N ASP A 78 -0.36 -4.86 -14.36
CA ASP A 78 -0.68 -6.12 -13.67
C ASP A 78 -1.97 -5.96 -12.85
N PHE A 79 -2.15 -4.80 -12.20
CA PHE A 79 -3.40 -4.48 -11.51
C PHE A 79 -4.58 -4.50 -12.48
N VAL A 80 -4.53 -3.78 -13.60
CA VAL A 80 -5.64 -3.72 -14.59
C VAL A 80 -5.94 -5.11 -15.14
N LYS A 81 -4.91 -5.89 -15.52
CA LYS A 81 -5.08 -7.26 -16.01
C LYS A 81 -5.73 -8.16 -14.96
N SER A 82 -5.30 -8.08 -13.70
CA SER A 82 -5.86 -8.90 -12.63
C SER A 82 -7.34 -8.60 -12.36
N ILE A 83 -7.76 -7.33 -12.44
CA ILE A 83 -9.17 -6.94 -12.34
C ILE A 83 -9.99 -7.54 -13.48
N ALA A 84 -9.49 -7.47 -14.71
CA ALA A 84 -10.17 -8.06 -15.86
C ALA A 84 -10.38 -9.57 -15.69
N LEU A 85 -9.34 -10.29 -15.23
CA LEU A 85 -9.39 -11.73 -14.97
C LEU A 85 -10.37 -12.09 -13.84
N ALA A 86 -10.30 -11.39 -12.72
CA ALA A 86 -11.21 -11.61 -11.60
C ALA A 86 -12.69 -11.36 -12.00
N ARG A 87 -12.93 -10.28 -12.77
CA ARG A 87 -14.26 -9.93 -13.23
C ARG A 87 -14.85 -10.93 -14.24
N GLN A 88 -14.04 -11.66 -14.99
CA GLN A 88 -14.55 -12.76 -15.83
C GLN A 88 -15.25 -13.84 -14.97
N LYS A 89 -14.74 -14.08 -13.75
CA LYS A 89 -15.26 -15.08 -12.80
C LYS A 89 -16.40 -14.53 -11.94
N ASP A 90 -16.32 -13.26 -11.50
CA ASP A 90 -17.39 -12.65 -10.70
C ASP A 90 -17.65 -11.19 -11.14
N LYS A 91 -18.90 -10.92 -11.54
CA LYS A 91 -19.29 -9.60 -12.07
C LYS A 91 -19.41 -8.49 -11.02
N ARG A 92 -19.35 -8.82 -9.74
CA ARG A 92 -19.28 -7.84 -8.63
C ARG A 92 -17.93 -7.13 -8.56
N ILE A 93 -16.86 -7.73 -9.11
CA ILE A 93 -15.54 -7.14 -9.10
C ILE A 93 -15.51 -5.82 -9.86
N LYS A 94 -15.12 -4.77 -9.15
CA LYS A 94 -14.86 -3.42 -9.65
C LYS A 94 -13.50 -2.95 -9.13
N ALA A 95 -13.00 -1.83 -9.63
CA ALA A 95 -11.76 -1.26 -9.11
C ALA A 95 -11.78 0.26 -9.04
N LEU A 96 -11.00 0.79 -8.09
CA LEU A 96 -10.67 2.20 -7.95
C LEU A 96 -9.16 2.38 -7.99
N LEU A 97 -8.67 3.08 -9.01
CA LEU A 97 -7.26 3.40 -9.19
C LEU A 97 -7.05 4.90 -8.92
N VAL A 98 -6.34 5.23 -7.85
CA VAL A 98 -6.10 6.60 -7.42
C VAL A 98 -4.61 6.92 -7.47
N GLY A 99 -4.27 7.93 -8.26
CA GLY A 99 -2.90 8.41 -8.38
C GLY A 99 -2.59 9.02 -9.73
N GLN A 100 -1.33 9.41 -9.90
CA GLN A 100 -0.78 9.99 -11.11
C GLN A 100 0.65 9.46 -11.33
N GLY A 101 1.13 9.50 -12.57
CA GLY A 101 2.49 9.09 -12.90
C GLY A 101 2.73 8.95 -14.39
N ASP A 102 3.92 8.50 -14.73
CA ASP A 102 4.42 8.39 -16.10
C ASP A 102 3.78 7.25 -16.92
N MET A 103 3.03 6.34 -16.26
CA MET A 103 2.30 5.25 -16.94
C MET A 103 0.78 5.47 -17.00
N GLU A 104 0.30 6.72 -16.85
CA GLU A 104 -1.16 6.99 -16.90
C GLU A 104 -1.79 6.61 -18.24
N GLU A 105 -1.14 6.96 -19.35
CA GLU A 105 -1.70 6.72 -20.68
C GLU A 105 -1.67 5.22 -21.02
N GLU A 106 -0.58 4.51 -20.72
CA GLU A 106 -0.49 3.06 -20.89
C GLU A 106 -1.53 2.34 -20.02
N THR A 107 -1.76 2.85 -18.81
CA THR A 107 -2.78 2.30 -17.90
C THR A 107 -4.19 2.50 -18.45
N LYS A 108 -4.51 3.70 -18.98
CA LYS A 108 -5.80 3.96 -19.64
C LYS A 108 -5.98 3.12 -20.89
N GLU A 109 -4.92 2.91 -21.66
CA GLU A 109 -4.96 2.03 -22.82
C GLU A 109 -5.20 0.57 -22.44
N ALA A 110 -4.56 0.08 -21.40
CA ALA A 110 -4.80 -1.26 -20.86
C ALA A 110 -6.26 -1.41 -20.37
N ILE A 111 -6.83 -0.40 -19.69
CA ILE A 111 -8.24 -0.40 -19.29
C ILE A 111 -9.16 -0.56 -20.51
N ARG A 112 -8.89 0.17 -21.61
CA ARG A 112 -9.65 0.04 -22.86
C ARG A 112 -9.45 -1.31 -23.51
N LEU A 113 -8.21 -1.78 -23.61
CA LEU A 113 -7.87 -3.07 -24.23
C LEU A 113 -8.60 -4.25 -23.57
N TYR A 114 -8.73 -4.21 -22.24
CA TYR A 114 -9.46 -5.22 -21.48
C TYR A 114 -10.99 -4.95 -21.36
N GLY A 115 -11.50 -3.85 -21.94
CA GLY A 115 -12.93 -3.49 -21.88
C GLY A 115 -13.40 -3.15 -20.46
N MET A 116 -12.52 -2.53 -19.66
CA MET A 116 -12.76 -2.29 -18.23
C MET A 116 -13.21 -0.85 -17.90
N GLU A 117 -13.47 0.02 -18.88
CA GLU A 117 -13.79 1.45 -18.68
C GLU A 117 -15.00 1.70 -17.78
N LYS A 118 -15.96 0.78 -17.78
CA LYS A 118 -17.14 0.84 -16.91
C LYS A 118 -16.92 0.24 -15.52
N HIS A 119 -15.80 -0.43 -15.32
CA HIS A 119 -15.56 -1.28 -14.15
C HIS A 119 -14.34 -0.86 -13.33
N ILE A 120 -13.40 -0.14 -13.93
CA ILE A 120 -12.27 0.52 -13.26
C ILE A 120 -12.52 2.02 -13.29
N ARG A 121 -12.65 2.62 -12.12
CA ARG A 121 -12.69 4.07 -11.95
C ARG A 121 -11.29 4.56 -11.67
N THR A 122 -10.91 5.68 -12.30
CA THR A 122 -9.63 6.34 -12.08
C THR A 122 -9.85 7.70 -11.46
N SER A 123 -8.95 8.11 -10.59
CA SER A 123 -8.90 9.45 -10.02
C SER A 123 -7.45 9.92 -9.96
N PRO A 124 -7.17 11.18 -10.18
CA PRO A 124 -5.84 11.74 -9.92
C PRO A 124 -5.50 11.64 -8.43
N PHE A 125 -4.38 12.26 -8.04
CA PHE A 125 -4.01 12.35 -6.63
C PHE A 125 -5.15 12.93 -5.77
N ARG A 126 -5.40 12.30 -4.62
CA ARG A 126 -6.38 12.74 -3.62
C ARG A 126 -5.72 12.91 -2.25
N SER A 127 -6.16 13.92 -1.49
CA SER A 127 -5.71 14.16 -0.12
C SER A 127 -6.56 13.45 0.94
N ASP A 128 -7.77 13.01 0.57
CA ASP A 128 -8.74 12.29 1.39
C ASP A 128 -8.53 10.75 1.32
N VAL A 129 -7.26 10.32 1.36
CA VAL A 129 -6.87 8.91 1.28
C VAL A 129 -7.63 7.99 2.25
N PRO A 130 -7.93 8.40 3.52
CA PRO A 130 -8.75 7.56 4.39
C PRO A 130 -10.14 7.27 3.83
N ASP A 131 -10.78 8.24 3.16
CA ASP A 131 -12.10 8.06 2.53
C ASP A 131 -12.01 7.13 1.31
N VAL A 132 -10.92 7.26 0.51
CA VAL A 132 -10.60 6.33 -0.57
C VAL A 132 -10.46 4.91 -0.05
N LEU A 133 -9.65 4.73 1.01
CA LEU A 133 -9.46 3.42 1.63
C LEU A 133 -10.75 2.87 2.23
N HIS A 134 -11.63 3.73 2.77
CA HIS A 134 -12.95 3.30 3.25
C HIS A 134 -13.83 2.76 2.13
N ALA A 135 -13.77 3.37 0.94
CA ALA A 135 -14.62 3.01 -0.20
C ALA A 135 -14.26 1.66 -0.85
N ILE A 136 -13.07 1.12 -0.61
CA ILE A 136 -12.59 -0.14 -1.18
C ILE A 136 -12.73 -1.31 -0.21
N ASP A 137 -12.85 -2.53 -0.74
CA ASP A 137 -12.88 -3.78 0.04
C ASP A 137 -11.49 -4.37 0.22
N VAL A 138 -10.68 -4.36 -0.83
CA VAL A 138 -9.32 -4.90 -0.87
C VAL A 138 -8.36 -3.83 -1.37
N PHE A 139 -7.25 -3.63 -0.68
CA PHE A 139 -6.14 -2.82 -1.15
C PHE A 139 -5.13 -3.71 -1.87
N CYS A 140 -4.82 -3.39 -3.12
CA CYS A 140 -3.82 -4.11 -3.92
C CYS A 140 -2.59 -3.24 -4.16
N LEU A 141 -1.41 -3.80 -3.88
CA LEU A 141 -0.12 -3.18 -4.15
C LEU A 141 0.81 -4.18 -4.87
N PRO A 142 0.73 -4.29 -6.21
CA PRO A 142 1.49 -5.26 -7.00
C PRO A 142 2.90 -4.75 -7.35
N SER A 143 3.51 -3.93 -6.50
CA SER A 143 4.78 -3.23 -6.76
C SER A 143 5.91 -4.21 -7.05
N LEU A 144 6.77 -3.86 -8.02
CA LEU A 144 7.95 -4.65 -8.37
C LEU A 144 9.09 -4.48 -7.36
N TRP A 145 9.22 -3.31 -6.75
CA TRP A 145 10.15 -3.01 -5.66
C TRP A 145 9.61 -1.89 -4.77
N GLU A 146 9.83 -2.03 -3.46
CA GLU A 146 9.50 -1.04 -2.44
C GLU A 146 10.50 -1.13 -1.30
N GLY A 147 10.81 0.04 -0.70
CA GLY A 147 11.21 0.05 0.70
C GLY A 147 9.98 -0.25 1.57
N LEU A 148 9.66 0.64 2.51
CA LEU A 148 8.42 0.53 3.29
C LEU A 148 7.36 1.48 2.72
N SER A 149 6.34 0.93 2.06
CA SER A 149 5.29 1.70 1.40
C SER A 149 4.35 2.38 2.39
N ILE A 150 4.28 3.72 2.35
CA ILE A 150 3.33 4.49 3.19
C ILE A 150 1.88 4.09 2.85
N ALA A 151 1.53 3.93 1.58
CA ALA A 151 0.18 3.54 1.18
C ALA A 151 -0.23 2.17 1.73
N LEU A 152 0.72 1.22 1.84
CA LEU A 152 0.48 -0.06 2.50
C LEU A 152 0.20 0.12 3.99
N LEU A 153 1.03 0.90 4.68
CA LEU A 153 0.84 1.17 6.11
C LEU A 153 -0.49 1.90 6.38
N GLU A 154 -0.89 2.82 5.50
CA GLU A 154 -2.18 3.50 5.57
C GLU A 154 -3.35 2.52 5.41
N ALA A 155 -3.27 1.59 4.45
CA ALA A 155 -4.27 0.55 4.23
C ALA A 155 -4.36 -0.42 5.43
N MET A 156 -3.22 -0.80 6.02
CA MET A 156 -3.15 -1.59 7.25
C MET A 156 -3.83 -0.86 8.43
N ALA A 157 -3.55 0.44 8.61
CA ALA A 157 -4.17 1.27 9.64
C ALA A 157 -5.70 1.35 9.49
N MET A 158 -6.19 1.28 8.26
CA MET A 158 -7.61 1.27 7.92
C MET A 158 -8.24 -0.13 7.90
N LYS A 159 -7.57 -1.15 8.44
CA LYS A 159 -8.03 -2.55 8.51
C LYS A 159 -8.43 -3.13 7.15
N LYS A 160 -7.76 -2.74 6.07
CA LYS A 160 -8.09 -3.26 4.75
C LYS A 160 -7.55 -4.67 4.54
N ALA A 161 -8.30 -5.49 3.82
CA ALA A 161 -7.78 -6.71 3.23
C ALA A 161 -6.68 -6.34 2.24
N LEU A 162 -5.56 -7.05 2.28
CA LEU A 162 -4.34 -6.69 1.55
C LEU A 162 -3.96 -7.79 0.56
N VAL A 163 -3.71 -7.41 -0.69
CA VAL A 163 -3.08 -8.26 -1.70
C VAL A 163 -1.83 -7.53 -2.20
N VAL A 164 -0.67 -8.09 -1.96
CA VAL A 164 0.61 -7.41 -2.14
C VAL A 164 1.66 -8.34 -2.76
N THR A 165 2.70 -7.77 -3.35
CA THR A 165 3.87 -8.50 -3.83
C THR A 165 4.96 -8.55 -2.76
N PRO A 166 5.87 -9.56 -2.80
CA PRO A 166 6.88 -9.81 -1.77
C PRO A 166 8.09 -8.87 -1.87
N THR A 167 7.86 -7.55 -1.93
CA THR A 167 8.93 -6.55 -1.84
C THR A 167 9.59 -6.59 -0.47
N ASP A 168 10.81 -6.05 -0.35
CA ASP A 168 11.56 -6.10 0.91
C ASP A 168 10.77 -5.48 2.07
N GLY A 169 10.21 -4.28 1.88
CA GLY A 169 9.41 -3.63 2.91
C GLY A 169 8.09 -4.34 3.21
N THR A 170 7.47 -4.98 2.20
CA THR A 170 6.25 -5.78 2.41
C THR A 170 6.52 -6.96 3.34
N LYS A 171 7.61 -7.70 3.13
CA LYS A 171 7.99 -8.85 3.96
C LYS A 171 8.28 -8.50 5.42
N GLU A 172 8.62 -7.25 5.71
CA GLU A 172 8.85 -6.78 7.07
C GLU A 172 7.55 -6.55 7.86
N VAL A 173 6.40 -6.40 7.17
CA VAL A 173 5.14 -5.97 7.80
C VAL A 173 3.94 -6.89 7.52
N ILE A 174 4.01 -7.71 6.47
CA ILE A 174 2.94 -8.64 6.10
C ILE A 174 3.39 -10.08 6.24
N THR A 175 2.59 -10.86 6.97
CA THR A 175 2.69 -12.32 7.03
C THR A 175 1.58 -12.92 6.17
N HIS A 176 1.99 -13.71 5.16
CA HIS A 176 1.05 -14.35 4.23
C HIS A 176 0.01 -15.21 4.97
N GLN A 177 -1.27 -15.05 4.61
CA GLN A 177 -2.43 -15.73 5.21
C GLN A 177 -2.65 -15.45 6.72
N GLN A 178 -2.04 -14.36 7.25
CA GLN A 178 -2.28 -13.91 8.62
C GLN A 178 -2.65 -12.42 8.67
N SER A 179 -1.92 -11.58 7.93
CA SER A 179 -2.19 -10.15 7.85
C SER A 179 -2.40 -9.64 6.42
N GLY A 180 -2.42 -10.55 5.44
CA GLY A 180 -2.65 -10.26 4.04
C GLY A 180 -2.27 -11.44 3.14
N LEU A 181 -2.56 -11.32 1.86
CA LEU A 181 -2.17 -12.29 0.84
C LEU A 181 -0.98 -11.75 0.04
N ILE A 182 0.08 -12.54 -0.04
CA ILE A 182 1.29 -12.22 -0.81
C ILE A 182 1.29 -13.05 -2.08
N VAL A 183 1.51 -12.40 -3.21
CA VAL A 183 1.54 -12.97 -4.57
C VAL A 183 2.87 -12.62 -5.23
N ASP A 184 3.49 -13.52 -5.95
CA ASP A 184 4.74 -13.28 -6.65
C ASP A 184 4.62 -12.18 -7.73
N PHE A 185 5.75 -11.57 -8.08
CA PHE A 185 5.82 -10.51 -9.08
C PHE A 185 5.32 -10.98 -10.45
N GLY A 186 4.60 -10.10 -11.17
CA GLY A 186 4.15 -10.37 -12.53
C GLY A 186 3.14 -11.52 -12.65
N LYS A 187 2.32 -11.72 -11.62
CA LYS A 187 1.31 -12.79 -11.54
C LYS A 187 -0.11 -12.24 -11.42
N PRO A 188 -0.62 -11.54 -12.44
CA PRO A 188 -1.97 -10.97 -12.40
C PRO A 188 -3.08 -12.04 -12.23
N GLU A 189 -2.85 -13.28 -12.67
CA GLU A 189 -3.75 -14.41 -12.47
C GLU A 189 -3.88 -14.75 -10.97
N GLU A 190 -2.77 -14.81 -10.25
CA GLU A 190 -2.76 -15.10 -8.81
C GLU A 190 -3.33 -13.91 -7.99
N LEU A 191 -3.08 -12.65 -8.43
CA LEU A 191 -3.75 -11.48 -7.85
C LEU A 191 -5.28 -11.61 -7.95
N ALA A 192 -5.78 -12.01 -9.13
CA ALA A 192 -7.21 -12.21 -9.36
C ALA A 192 -7.81 -13.29 -8.44
N GLU A 193 -7.11 -14.41 -8.24
CA GLU A 193 -7.54 -15.47 -7.30
C GLU A 193 -7.60 -14.96 -5.87
N CYS A 194 -6.65 -14.12 -5.44
CA CYS A 194 -6.67 -13.52 -4.10
C CYS A 194 -7.89 -12.62 -3.88
N TYR A 195 -8.31 -11.83 -4.88
CA TYR A 195 -9.53 -11.01 -4.78
C TYR A 195 -10.77 -11.88 -4.63
N LEU A 196 -10.85 -12.95 -5.42
CA LEU A 196 -11.97 -13.90 -5.35
C LEU A 196 -11.97 -14.67 -4.03
N ALA A 197 -10.80 -15.02 -3.50
CA ALA A 197 -10.71 -15.64 -2.18
C ALA A 197 -11.30 -14.73 -1.09
N TYR A 198 -10.94 -13.45 -1.04
CA TYR A 198 -11.53 -12.50 -0.10
C TYR A 198 -13.05 -12.27 -0.33
N LEU A 199 -13.51 -12.36 -1.56
CA LEU A 199 -14.94 -12.25 -1.89
C LEU A 199 -15.74 -13.46 -1.37
N HIS A 200 -15.15 -14.66 -1.44
CA HIS A 200 -15.79 -15.91 -1.03
C HIS A 200 -15.57 -16.22 0.46
N HIS A 201 -14.53 -15.63 1.07
CA HIS A 201 -14.18 -15.76 2.48
C HIS A 201 -14.15 -14.39 3.17
N PRO A 202 -15.33 -13.76 3.37
CA PRO A 202 -15.40 -12.41 3.95
C PRO A 202 -14.79 -12.30 5.36
N GLU A 203 -14.75 -13.41 6.13
CA GLU A 203 -14.09 -13.51 7.43
C GLU A 203 -12.60 -13.20 7.35
N TRP A 204 -11.91 -13.57 6.26
CA TRP A 204 -10.48 -13.28 6.09
C TRP A 204 -10.19 -11.77 5.99
N LYS A 205 -11.15 -10.99 5.45
CA LYS A 205 -10.99 -9.52 5.39
C LYS A 205 -10.88 -8.94 6.79
N GLU A 206 -11.75 -9.37 7.70
CA GLU A 206 -11.74 -8.88 9.08
C GLU A 206 -10.52 -9.40 9.84
N ASP A 207 -10.27 -10.70 9.82
CA ASP A 207 -9.19 -11.34 10.59
C ASP A 207 -7.81 -10.81 10.19
N TYR A 208 -7.51 -10.78 8.89
CA TYR A 208 -6.22 -10.28 8.41
C TYR A 208 -6.09 -8.76 8.57
N GLY A 209 -7.19 -8.02 8.39
CA GLY A 209 -7.22 -6.59 8.61
C GLY A 209 -6.96 -6.19 10.06
N VAL A 210 -7.52 -6.93 11.02
CA VAL A 210 -7.25 -6.75 12.46
C VAL A 210 -5.78 -7.01 12.76
N THR A 211 -5.23 -8.11 12.27
CA THR A 211 -3.82 -8.47 12.46
C THR A 211 -2.88 -7.41 11.86
N ALA A 212 -3.17 -6.95 10.64
CA ALA A 212 -2.41 -5.89 9.98
C ALA A 212 -2.45 -4.57 10.78
N MET A 213 -3.62 -4.17 11.27
CA MET A 213 -3.79 -2.96 12.09
C MET A 213 -3.02 -3.05 13.41
N SER A 214 -3.00 -4.21 14.09
CA SER A 214 -2.22 -4.42 15.33
C SER A 214 -0.74 -4.10 15.10
N THR A 215 -0.16 -4.60 14.00
CA THR A 215 1.22 -4.29 13.60
C THR A 215 1.45 -2.77 13.48
N ILE A 216 0.50 -2.03 12.90
CA ILE A 216 0.60 -0.58 12.76
C ILE A 216 0.56 0.12 14.13
N GLN A 217 -0.33 -0.28 15.00
CA GLN A 217 -0.46 0.31 16.34
C GLN A 217 0.80 0.13 17.19
N GLU A 218 1.43 -1.03 17.09
CA GLU A 218 2.61 -1.38 17.86
C GLU A 218 3.89 -0.71 17.33
N ARG A 219 4.07 -0.64 16.00
CA ARG A 219 5.36 -0.25 15.39
C ARG A 219 5.33 1.12 14.72
N PHE A 220 4.26 1.49 14.04
CA PHE A 220 4.23 2.57 13.04
C PHE A 220 3.45 3.82 13.48
N ASN A 221 3.31 4.06 14.78
CA ASN A 221 2.66 5.28 15.27
C ASN A 221 3.56 6.50 15.04
N SER A 222 3.05 7.50 14.33
CA SER A 222 3.80 8.72 13.97
C SER A 222 4.35 9.50 15.17
N ARG A 223 3.69 9.47 16.34
CA ARG A 223 4.18 10.13 17.56
C ARG A 223 5.49 9.48 18.04
N ARG A 224 5.55 8.14 18.04
CA ARG A 224 6.75 7.38 18.40
C ARG A 224 7.90 7.70 17.42
N VAL A 225 7.59 7.70 16.13
CA VAL A 225 8.60 8.03 15.08
C VAL A 225 9.14 9.44 15.27
N SER A 226 8.29 10.43 15.56
CA SER A 226 8.74 11.80 15.85
C SER A 226 9.67 11.88 17.06
N GLN A 227 9.40 11.08 18.11
CA GLN A 227 10.28 11.02 19.29
C GLN A 227 11.65 10.45 18.92
N GLN A 228 11.70 9.33 18.20
CA GLN A 228 12.95 8.72 17.75
C GLN A 228 13.78 9.68 16.89
N VAL A 229 13.16 10.39 15.95
CA VAL A 229 13.85 11.42 15.14
C VAL A 229 14.38 12.55 16.02
N THR A 230 13.62 12.98 17.01
CA THR A 230 14.03 14.04 17.95
C THR A 230 15.25 13.60 18.77
N GLU A 231 15.29 12.35 19.22
CA GLU A 231 16.45 11.79 19.95
C GLU A 231 17.72 11.84 19.09
N VAL A 232 17.62 11.46 17.82
CA VAL A 232 18.75 11.55 16.87
C VAL A 232 19.27 12.97 16.75
N TYR A 233 18.38 13.96 16.63
CA TYR A 233 18.80 15.37 16.59
C TYR A 233 19.56 15.79 17.85
N TYR A 234 19.08 15.40 19.04
CA TYR A 234 19.78 15.71 20.27
C TYR A 234 21.16 15.03 20.37
N ASP A 235 21.30 13.80 19.88
CA ASP A 235 22.57 13.10 19.90
C ASP A 235 23.62 13.72 18.94
N ILE A 236 23.17 14.21 17.78
CA ILE A 236 24.05 14.90 16.83
C ILE A 236 24.50 16.27 17.35
N LEU A 237 23.67 16.96 18.14
CA LEU A 237 23.96 18.30 18.65
C LEU A 237 24.83 18.31 19.92
N ARG A 238 25.02 17.18 20.56
CA ARG A 238 25.96 16.99 21.69
C ARG A 238 27.38 16.77 21.19
#